data_dd121053911efd5b37ec1929559a96f3
#
_entry.id   dd121053911efd5b37ec1929559a96f3
#
_cell.length_a   1.000
_cell.length_b   1.000
_cell.length_c   1.000
_cell.angle_alpha   90.00
_cell.angle_beta   90.00
_cell.angle_gamma   90.00
#
_symmetry.space_group_name_H-M   'P 1'
#
loop_
_entity.id
_entity.type
_entity.pdbx_description
1 polymer ?
#
loop_
_entity_poly.entity_id
_entity_poly.type
_entity_poly.pdbx_seq_one_letter_code
_entity_poly.pdbx_strand_id
1 'polypeptide(L)'
;MLFLTGVIKLPNHLMSSLHFSGEQKRIDELMESIKGEDTCFDFNTILPMPESLNIEAGSRTERGLKAYKDFIYVYTFAGTEQKDLLNIPKEKEEIFLRTRQDIRRDEWALGKAAFRNEQKYGAATWYDWARENWGTKWSAYNAEIGEDNTIMFNTAWSRAMPVIQKLSENFPDLYFEYCWADEDLGVNVGMAEFENGEVTFDEFYSAHSYDAYELAADLWDIDLAEEGFVFNEETRSYDYRPNEPDESPKME
;
A
#
# COMPACT_ATOMS: atom_id res chain seq x y z
N MET A 1 0.04 -27.45 -26.52
CA MET A 1 -0.01 -27.30 -25.07
C MET A 1 0.64 -25.94 -24.77
N LEU A 2 -0.18 -24.87 -24.81
CA LEU A 2 0.28 -23.50 -24.54
C LEU A 2 0.16 -23.27 -23.03
N PHE A 3 1.29 -23.16 -22.37
CA PHE A 3 1.36 -22.61 -21.01
C PHE A 3 1.14 -21.09 -21.12
N LEU A 4 -0.05 -20.63 -20.76
CA LEU A 4 -0.28 -19.24 -20.40
C LEU A 4 0.46 -18.97 -19.08
N THR A 5 1.70 -18.57 -19.17
CA THR A 5 2.39 -17.92 -18.05
C THR A 5 1.73 -16.58 -17.86
N GLY A 6 0.76 -16.53 -16.95
CA GLY A 6 0.29 -15.25 -16.43
C GLY A 6 1.49 -14.56 -15.80
N VAL A 7 1.95 -13.49 -16.43
CA VAL A 7 2.93 -12.59 -15.82
C VAL A 7 2.25 -12.02 -14.59
N ILE A 8 2.64 -12.50 -13.41
CA ILE A 8 2.32 -11.81 -12.16
C ILE A 8 3.06 -10.49 -12.27
N LYS A 9 2.34 -9.43 -12.63
CA LYS A 9 2.91 -8.09 -12.61
C LYS A 9 3.15 -7.76 -11.15
N LEU A 10 4.41 -7.83 -10.72
CA LEU A 10 4.83 -7.35 -9.41
C LEU A 10 4.44 -5.86 -9.34
N PRO A 11 4.01 -5.37 -8.18
CA PRO A 11 3.76 -3.95 -8.03
C PRO A 11 5.06 -3.18 -8.22
N ASN A 12 5.00 -2.00 -8.81
CA ASN A 12 6.11 -1.07 -8.76
C ASN A 12 6.46 -0.80 -7.29
N HIS A 13 7.74 -0.68 -7.03
CA HIS A 13 8.24 -0.27 -5.73
C HIS A 13 8.23 1.26 -5.67
N LEU A 14 7.73 1.79 -4.56
CA LEU A 14 7.85 3.19 -4.22
C LEU A 14 8.86 3.31 -3.09
N MET A 15 10.01 3.93 -3.35
CA MET A 15 10.98 4.29 -2.31
C MET A 15 10.46 5.50 -1.55
N SER A 16 10.63 5.47 -0.25
CA SER A 16 10.17 6.53 0.65
C SER A 16 11.25 6.87 1.67
N SER A 17 11.37 8.16 1.96
CA SER A 17 12.17 8.71 3.04
C SER A 17 11.26 9.45 4.01
N LEU A 18 11.35 9.12 5.30
CA LEU A 18 10.61 9.79 6.36
C LEU A 18 11.58 10.34 7.40
N HIS A 19 11.72 11.65 7.41
CA HIS A 19 12.60 12.38 8.34
C HIS A 19 11.79 12.97 9.50
N PHE A 20 12.39 12.95 10.70
CA PHE A 20 11.80 13.47 11.93
C PHE A 20 12.64 14.60 12.51
N SER A 21 11.99 15.71 12.88
CA SER A 21 12.63 16.84 13.57
C SER A 21 11.91 17.14 14.87
N GLY A 22 12.68 17.42 15.92
CA GLY A 22 12.19 17.76 17.26
C GLY A 22 13.14 17.39 18.37
N GLU A 23 12.63 17.22 19.59
CA GLU A 23 13.43 16.79 20.72
C GLU A 23 13.89 15.33 20.53
N GLN A 24 15.21 15.05 20.63
CA GLN A 24 15.77 13.73 20.38
C GLN A 24 15.11 12.62 21.19
N LYS A 25 14.81 12.89 22.46
CA LYS A 25 14.10 11.92 23.30
C LYS A 25 12.75 11.50 22.73
N ARG A 26 12.01 12.44 22.13
CA ARG A 26 10.70 12.15 21.51
C ARG A 26 10.87 11.36 20.20
N ILE A 27 11.93 11.64 19.45
CA ILE A 27 12.29 10.87 18.26
C ILE A 27 12.65 9.44 18.66
N ASP A 28 13.45 9.24 19.71
CA ASP A 28 13.80 7.92 20.21
C ASP A 28 12.54 7.12 20.68
N GLU A 29 11.60 7.78 21.35
CA GLU A 29 10.30 7.20 21.74
C GLU A 29 9.47 6.80 20.51
N LEU A 30 9.42 7.66 19.49
CA LEU A 30 8.76 7.37 18.21
C LEU A 30 9.40 6.16 17.56
N MET A 31 10.71 6.16 17.35
CA MET A 31 11.46 5.08 16.71
C MET A 31 11.23 3.72 17.39
N GLU A 32 11.12 3.71 18.72
CA GLU A 32 10.80 2.48 19.44
C GLU A 32 9.36 2.04 19.28
N SER A 33 8.40 2.98 19.19
CA SER A 33 6.95 2.69 19.08
C SER A 33 6.53 2.13 17.74
N ILE A 34 7.28 2.39 16.66
CA ILE A 34 6.93 1.99 15.30
C ILE A 34 7.57 0.66 14.86
N LYS A 35 8.39 0.05 15.69
CA LYS A 35 9.04 -1.23 15.40
C LYS A 35 8.04 -2.36 15.38
N GLY A 36 8.14 -3.21 14.36
CA GLY A 36 7.51 -4.52 14.31
C GLY A 36 8.41 -5.61 14.88
N GLU A 37 7.96 -6.86 14.79
CA GLU A 37 8.72 -8.03 15.27
C GLU A 37 10.03 -8.22 14.45
N ASP A 38 9.96 -8.06 13.13
CA ASP A 38 11.07 -8.31 12.21
C ASP A 38 11.47 -7.07 11.37
N THR A 39 10.97 -5.88 11.70
CA THR A 39 11.24 -4.64 10.94
C THR A 39 11.35 -3.44 11.86
N CYS A 40 12.14 -2.46 11.46
CA CYS A 40 12.23 -1.18 12.18
C CYS A 40 11.00 -0.27 11.95
N PHE A 41 10.15 -0.55 10.97
CA PHE A 41 8.96 0.22 10.67
C PHE A 41 7.80 -0.68 10.24
N ASP A 42 6.76 -0.77 11.08
CA ASP A 42 5.54 -1.55 10.81
C ASP A 42 4.30 -0.68 10.92
N PHE A 43 3.52 -0.60 9.87
CA PHE A 43 2.28 0.16 9.84
C PHE A 43 1.22 -0.35 10.84
N ASN A 44 1.28 -1.63 11.20
CA ASN A 44 0.37 -2.22 12.19
C ASN A 44 0.58 -1.66 13.61
N THR A 45 1.76 -1.12 13.93
CA THR A 45 1.98 -0.48 15.24
C THR A 45 1.31 0.89 15.31
N ILE A 46 1.04 1.52 14.17
CA ILE A 46 0.46 2.86 14.03
C ILE A 46 -1.04 2.79 13.75
N LEU A 47 -1.42 2.01 12.73
CA LEU A 47 -2.79 1.75 12.29
C LEU A 47 -3.00 0.23 12.19
N PRO A 48 -3.37 -0.44 13.29
CA PRO A 48 -3.49 -1.90 13.32
C PRO A 48 -4.65 -2.40 12.47
N MET A 49 -4.34 -3.30 11.54
CA MET A 49 -5.35 -3.99 10.73
C MET A 49 -6.10 -5.01 11.58
N PRO A 50 -7.45 -4.99 11.60
CA PRO A 50 -8.22 -6.01 12.28
C PRO A 50 -7.92 -7.44 11.77
N GLU A 51 -7.64 -8.37 12.69
CA GLU A 51 -7.23 -9.75 12.35
C GLU A 51 -8.23 -10.47 11.44
N SER A 52 -9.53 -10.22 11.60
CA SER A 52 -10.56 -10.86 10.77
C SER A 52 -10.51 -10.50 9.29
N LEU A 53 -9.82 -9.41 8.93
CA LEU A 53 -9.58 -9.00 7.55
C LEU A 53 -8.48 -9.84 6.87
N ASN A 54 -7.65 -10.54 7.64
CA ASN A 54 -6.58 -11.38 7.12
C ASN A 54 -7.13 -12.70 6.53
N ILE A 55 -7.95 -12.57 5.50
CA ILE A 55 -8.51 -13.68 4.71
C ILE A 55 -8.06 -13.54 3.26
N GLU A 56 -8.17 -14.61 2.48
CA GLU A 56 -7.81 -14.59 1.05
C GLU A 56 -8.49 -13.43 0.31
N ALA A 57 -7.69 -12.58 -0.35
CA ALA A 57 -8.18 -11.54 -1.25
C ALA A 57 -8.08 -12.05 -2.69
N GLY A 58 -9.23 -12.27 -3.37
CA GLY A 58 -9.25 -12.76 -4.74
C GLY A 58 -10.57 -13.39 -5.16
N SER A 59 -10.57 -14.01 -6.33
CA SER A 59 -11.79 -14.49 -7.02
C SER A 59 -12.64 -15.48 -6.21
N ARG A 60 -12.02 -16.28 -5.32
CA ARG A 60 -12.77 -17.21 -4.45
C ARG A 60 -13.59 -16.44 -3.42
N THR A 61 -12.96 -15.47 -2.77
CA THR A 61 -13.63 -14.59 -1.79
C THR A 61 -14.70 -13.76 -2.47
N GLU A 62 -14.42 -13.19 -3.65
CA GLU A 62 -15.40 -12.42 -4.42
C GLU A 62 -16.64 -13.25 -4.81
N ARG A 63 -16.45 -14.48 -5.31
CA ARG A 63 -17.57 -15.39 -5.63
C ARG A 63 -18.38 -15.74 -4.38
N GLY A 64 -17.66 -16.07 -3.29
CA GLY A 64 -18.28 -16.37 -2.00
C GLY A 64 -19.07 -15.18 -1.46
N LEU A 65 -18.51 -13.97 -1.50
CA LEU A 65 -19.13 -12.74 -1.03
C LEU A 65 -20.40 -12.41 -1.85
N LYS A 66 -20.31 -12.53 -3.18
CA LYS A 66 -21.48 -12.36 -4.03
C LYS A 66 -22.59 -13.35 -3.67
N ALA A 67 -22.26 -14.63 -3.52
CA ALA A 67 -23.24 -15.65 -3.16
C ALA A 67 -23.83 -15.41 -1.75
N TYR A 68 -23.02 -14.94 -0.81
CA TYR A 68 -23.50 -14.60 0.53
C TYR A 68 -24.40 -13.36 0.52
N LYS A 69 -24.09 -12.34 -0.28
CA LYS A 69 -24.98 -11.18 -0.51
C LYS A 69 -26.31 -11.58 -1.14
N ASP A 70 -26.32 -12.51 -2.10
CA ASP A 70 -27.55 -13.08 -2.68
C ASP A 70 -28.39 -13.77 -1.60
N PHE A 71 -27.76 -14.55 -0.71
CA PHE A 71 -28.42 -15.18 0.42
C PHE A 71 -29.02 -14.14 1.37
N ILE A 72 -28.29 -13.11 1.74
CA ILE A 72 -28.77 -12.02 2.60
C ILE A 72 -29.99 -11.35 1.98
N TYR A 73 -29.94 -11.07 0.67
CA TYR A 73 -31.07 -10.49 -0.05
C TYR A 73 -32.32 -11.37 0.04
N VAL A 74 -32.21 -12.68 -0.27
CA VAL A 74 -33.31 -13.63 -0.17
C VAL A 74 -33.83 -13.75 1.26
N TYR A 75 -32.93 -13.81 2.24
CA TYR A 75 -33.26 -13.92 3.64
C TYR A 75 -34.01 -12.68 4.18
N THR A 76 -33.61 -11.48 3.79
CA THR A 76 -34.23 -10.22 4.19
C THR A 76 -35.57 -10.01 3.49
N PHE A 77 -35.68 -10.37 2.20
CA PHE A 77 -36.91 -10.21 1.41
C PHE A 77 -38.05 -11.13 1.88
N ALA A 78 -37.74 -12.25 2.53
CA ALA A 78 -38.74 -13.20 3.03
C ALA A 78 -39.54 -12.71 4.25
N GLY A 79 -39.57 -11.38 4.51
CA GLY A 79 -40.62 -10.72 5.31
C GLY A 79 -40.57 -10.92 6.80
N THR A 80 -39.47 -10.59 7.48
CA THR A 80 -39.45 -10.45 8.95
C THR A 80 -38.69 -9.19 9.37
N GLU A 81 -39.19 -8.55 10.42
CA GLU A 81 -38.64 -7.35 11.04
C GLU A 81 -37.13 -7.48 11.35
N GLN A 82 -36.45 -6.35 11.29
CA GLN A 82 -35.05 -6.06 11.65
C GLN A 82 -34.18 -7.28 12.02
N LYS A 83 -33.68 -7.99 10.99
CA LYS A 83 -32.92 -9.23 11.17
C LYS A 83 -31.49 -8.89 11.52
N ASP A 84 -30.94 -9.56 12.52
CA ASP A 84 -29.50 -9.56 12.76
C ASP A 84 -28.78 -10.33 11.63
N LEU A 85 -28.26 -9.58 10.66
CA LEU A 85 -27.57 -10.13 9.49
C LEU A 85 -26.23 -10.80 9.83
N LEU A 86 -25.73 -10.57 11.03
CA LEU A 86 -24.47 -11.16 11.48
C LEU A 86 -24.68 -12.52 12.18
N ASN A 87 -25.91 -12.80 12.65
CA ASN A 87 -26.25 -14.00 13.43
C ASN A 87 -27.41 -14.81 12.81
N ILE A 88 -27.35 -15.04 11.50
CA ILE A 88 -28.36 -15.85 10.79
C ILE A 88 -28.24 -17.32 11.20
N PRO A 89 -29.36 -18.02 11.50
CA PRO A 89 -29.33 -19.44 11.84
C PRO A 89 -28.69 -20.29 10.74
N LYS A 90 -27.81 -21.21 11.13
CA LYS A 90 -27.04 -22.06 10.20
C LYS A 90 -27.92 -22.90 9.29
N GLU A 91 -29.11 -23.31 9.76
CA GLU A 91 -30.09 -24.07 8.98
C GLU A 91 -30.56 -23.30 7.73
N LYS A 92 -30.66 -21.97 7.81
CA LYS A 92 -31.05 -21.12 6.67
C LYS A 92 -29.96 -21.08 5.62
N GLU A 93 -28.72 -20.98 6.06
CA GLU A 93 -27.53 -21.04 5.18
C GLU A 93 -27.48 -22.41 4.45
N GLU A 94 -27.64 -23.51 5.19
CA GLU A 94 -27.61 -24.86 4.61
C GLU A 94 -28.74 -25.11 3.59
N ILE A 95 -29.93 -24.57 3.82
CA ILE A 95 -31.05 -24.64 2.86
C ILE A 95 -30.67 -23.89 1.58
N PHE A 96 -30.13 -22.68 1.69
CA PHE A 96 -29.73 -21.88 0.53
C PHE A 96 -28.58 -22.55 -0.24
N LEU A 97 -27.56 -23.06 0.43
CA LEU A 97 -26.42 -23.75 -0.18
C LEU A 97 -26.81 -25.00 -0.98
N ARG A 98 -27.90 -25.68 -0.60
CA ARG A 98 -28.42 -26.82 -1.40
C ARG A 98 -28.89 -26.38 -2.80
N THR A 99 -29.26 -25.12 -2.96
CA THR A 99 -29.67 -24.54 -4.26
C THR A 99 -28.51 -23.95 -5.06
N ARG A 100 -27.32 -23.83 -4.44
CA ARG A 100 -26.14 -23.17 -5.00
C ARG A 100 -24.96 -24.17 -5.10
N GLN A 101 -25.12 -25.18 -5.96
CA GLN A 101 -24.09 -26.20 -6.23
C GLN A 101 -22.85 -25.61 -6.93
N ASP A 102 -22.94 -24.40 -7.46
CA ASP A 102 -21.87 -23.63 -8.07
C ASP A 102 -20.87 -23.04 -7.05
N ILE A 103 -21.26 -22.99 -5.77
CA ILE A 103 -20.46 -22.41 -4.69
C ILE A 103 -19.92 -23.50 -3.76
N ARG A 104 -18.60 -23.51 -3.59
CA ARG A 104 -17.96 -24.45 -2.67
C ARG A 104 -18.08 -23.97 -1.23
N ARG A 105 -18.00 -24.89 -0.26
CA ARG A 105 -18.15 -24.55 1.15
C ARG A 105 -17.06 -23.63 1.68
N ASP A 106 -15.84 -23.76 1.15
CA ASP A 106 -14.73 -22.87 1.50
C ASP A 106 -14.94 -21.45 0.94
N GLU A 107 -15.43 -21.31 -0.29
CA GLU A 107 -15.81 -20.02 -0.87
C GLU A 107 -16.96 -19.36 -0.09
N TRP A 108 -17.96 -20.15 0.33
CA TRP A 108 -19.03 -19.66 1.19
C TRP A 108 -18.52 -19.12 2.52
N ALA A 109 -17.59 -19.84 3.15
CA ALA A 109 -17.00 -19.42 4.43
C ALA A 109 -16.22 -18.11 4.28
N LEU A 110 -15.43 -17.99 3.20
CA LEU A 110 -14.72 -16.76 2.84
C LEU A 110 -15.70 -15.60 2.59
N GLY A 111 -16.75 -15.85 1.80
CA GLY A 111 -17.77 -14.84 1.50
C GLY A 111 -18.53 -14.35 2.73
N LYS A 112 -18.86 -15.26 3.64
CA LYS A 112 -19.48 -14.91 4.94
C LYS A 112 -18.56 -14.06 5.82
N ALA A 113 -17.27 -14.39 5.88
CA ALA A 113 -16.27 -13.62 6.60
C ALA A 113 -16.10 -12.22 5.98
N ALA A 114 -15.95 -12.16 4.66
CA ALA A 114 -15.85 -10.93 3.90
C ALA A 114 -17.07 -10.01 4.10
N PHE A 115 -18.29 -10.56 4.06
CA PHE A 115 -19.51 -9.79 4.33
C PHE A 115 -19.51 -9.19 5.75
N ARG A 116 -19.12 -9.97 6.77
CA ARG A 116 -19.03 -9.49 8.14
C ARG A 116 -17.99 -8.37 8.29
N ASN A 117 -16.86 -8.52 7.62
CA ASN A 117 -15.82 -7.51 7.58
C ASN A 117 -16.32 -6.21 6.93
N GLU A 118 -17.00 -6.29 5.78
CA GLU A 118 -17.62 -5.11 5.15
C GLU A 118 -18.57 -4.39 6.10
N GLN A 119 -19.42 -5.13 6.81
CA GLN A 119 -20.38 -4.53 7.76
C GLN A 119 -19.71 -3.85 8.95
N LYS A 120 -18.54 -4.32 9.35
CA LYS A 120 -17.87 -3.83 10.56
C LYS A 120 -16.80 -2.79 10.28
N TYR A 121 -16.09 -2.95 9.17
CA TYR A 121 -14.87 -2.18 8.86
C TYR A 121 -14.92 -1.45 7.52
N GLY A 122 -16.00 -1.61 6.74
CA GLY A 122 -16.10 -1.03 5.40
C GLY A 122 -15.33 -1.79 4.30
N ALA A 123 -14.49 -2.77 4.68
CA ALA A 123 -13.64 -3.53 3.78
C ALA A 123 -13.89 -5.04 3.91
N ALA A 124 -13.85 -5.77 2.78
CA ALA A 124 -14.08 -7.21 2.76
C ALA A 124 -12.86 -8.01 3.22
N THR A 125 -11.67 -7.55 2.85
CA THR A 125 -10.39 -8.24 3.07
C THR A 125 -9.30 -7.26 3.48
N TRP A 126 -8.13 -7.80 3.84
CA TRP A 126 -6.94 -7.01 4.12
C TRP A 126 -6.57 -6.07 2.96
N TYR A 127 -6.81 -6.49 1.71
CA TYR A 127 -6.40 -5.74 0.53
C TYR A 127 -7.13 -4.39 0.41
N ASP A 128 -8.47 -4.42 0.53
CA ASP A 128 -9.28 -3.20 0.44
C ASP A 128 -8.99 -2.30 1.63
N TRP A 129 -8.91 -2.90 2.83
CA TRP A 129 -8.64 -2.17 4.06
C TRP A 129 -7.26 -1.48 4.05
N ALA A 130 -6.21 -2.19 3.62
CA ALA A 130 -4.86 -1.64 3.55
C ALA A 130 -4.80 -0.42 2.61
N ARG A 131 -5.42 -0.52 1.44
CA ARG A 131 -5.47 0.60 0.48
C ARG A 131 -6.21 1.83 1.02
N GLU A 132 -7.27 1.64 1.78
CA GLU A 132 -8.05 2.74 2.37
C GLU A 132 -7.36 3.33 3.61
N ASN A 133 -6.77 2.50 4.46
CA ASN A 133 -6.27 2.93 5.76
C ASN A 133 -4.76 3.16 5.80
N TRP A 134 -3.97 2.41 5.02
CA TRP A 134 -2.54 2.66 4.89
C TRP A 134 -2.19 3.50 3.65
N GLY A 135 -3.10 3.60 2.67
CA GLY A 135 -2.85 4.26 1.39
C GLY A 135 -2.05 3.42 0.40
N THR A 136 -1.60 2.23 0.79
CA THR A 136 -0.79 1.31 -0.01
C THR A 136 -1.23 -0.14 0.21
N LYS A 137 -0.77 -1.05 -0.65
CA LYS A 137 -1.19 -2.45 -0.63
C LYS A 137 -0.71 -3.23 0.61
N TRP A 138 0.53 -2.98 1.04
CA TRP A 138 1.19 -3.69 2.15
C TRP A 138 1.75 -2.71 3.17
N SER A 139 2.13 -3.21 4.35
CA SER A 139 2.99 -2.49 5.28
C SER A 139 4.33 -2.14 4.62
N ALA A 140 5.09 -1.25 5.23
CA ALA A 140 6.45 -0.95 4.81
C ALA A 140 7.29 -2.23 4.73
N TYR A 141 8.16 -2.30 3.73
CA TYR A 141 9.15 -3.37 3.59
C TYR A 141 10.50 -2.79 3.17
N ASN A 142 11.57 -3.56 3.32
CA ASN A 142 12.94 -3.09 3.15
C ASN A 142 13.21 -1.81 3.96
N ALA A 143 12.63 -1.75 5.19
CA ALA A 143 12.76 -0.58 6.03
C ALA A 143 14.13 -0.57 6.73
N GLU A 144 14.82 0.55 6.61
CA GLU A 144 16.14 0.77 7.20
C GLU A 144 16.19 2.13 7.90
N ILE A 145 16.93 2.18 9.01
CA ILE A 145 17.20 3.44 9.72
C ILE A 145 18.38 4.09 9.02
N GLY A 146 18.13 5.24 8.43
CA GLY A 146 19.15 6.11 7.82
C GLY A 146 19.84 7.01 8.83
N GLU A 147 20.57 7.99 8.31
CA GLU A 147 21.20 9.05 9.12
C GLU A 147 20.14 10.12 9.48
N ASP A 148 20.51 11.02 10.40
CA ASP A 148 19.74 12.21 10.77
C ASP A 148 18.24 11.98 11.06
N ASN A 149 17.95 10.92 11.86
CA ASN A 149 16.56 10.58 12.23
C ASN A 149 15.65 10.28 11.02
N THR A 150 16.17 9.63 10.01
CA THR A 150 15.44 9.26 8.79
C THR A 150 15.18 7.76 8.76
N ILE A 151 14.03 7.36 8.24
CA ILE A 151 13.73 5.97 7.87
C ILE A 151 13.52 5.92 6.36
N MET A 152 14.27 5.02 5.72
CA MET A 152 14.07 4.64 4.31
C MET A 152 13.25 3.37 4.24
N PHE A 153 12.24 3.31 3.37
CA PHE A 153 11.40 2.12 3.23
C PHE A 153 10.71 2.07 1.87
N ASN A 154 10.28 0.87 1.47
CA ASN A 154 9.46 0.70 0.29
C ASN A 154 7.98 0.51 0.63
N THR A 155 7.13 0.98 -0.28
CA THR A 155 5.71 0.64 -0.35
C THR A 155 5.33 0.15 -1.73
N ALA A 156 4.13 -0.46 -1.86
CA ALA A 156 3.66 -0.98 -3.14
C ALA A 156 2.75 0.03 -3.83
N TRP A 157 3.17 0.56 -4.99
CA TRP A 157 2.46 1.47 -5.92
C TRP A 157 2.22 2.90 -5.42
N SER A 158 2.02 3.12 -4.12
CA SER A 158 1.55 4.39 -3.62
C SER A 158 2.12 4.75 -2.25
N ARG A 159 2.15 6.04 -1.97
CA ARG A 159 2.60 6.62 -0.70
C ARG A 159 1.65 6.29 0.46
N ALA A 160 2.21 6.18 1.67
CA ALA A 160 1.49 5.78 2.87
C ALA A 160 0.96 6.98 3.69
N MET A 161 0.35 7.97 3.03
CA MET A 161 -0.10 9.24 3.68
C MET A 161 -0.91 9.04 4.96
N PRO A 162 -1.93 8.14 5.03
CA PRO A 162 -2.73 7.98 6.24
C PRO A 162 -1.91 7.48 7.43
N VAL A 163 -0.88 6.67 7.18
CA VAL A 163 0.00 6.15 8.23
C VAL A 163 0.87 7.26 8.79
N ILE A 164 1.49 8.07 7.90
CA ILE A 164 2.36 9.17 8.33
C ILE A 164 1.56 10.25 9.04
N GLN A 165 0.38 10.57 8.54
CA GLN A 165 -0.54 11.50 9.21
C GLN A 165 -0.90 11.01 10.62
N LYS A 166 -1.25 9.71 10.76
CA LYS A 166 -1.56 9.13 12.07
C LYS A 166 -0.37 9.11 13.01
N LEU A 167 0.83 8.88 12.48
CA LEU A 167 2.05 8.95 13.25
C LEU A 167 2.31 10.38 13.77
N SER A 168 2.09 11.39 12.93
CA SER A 168 2.16 12.81 13.32
C SER A 168 1.11 13.19 14.37
N GLU A 169 -0.11 12.64 14.32
CA GLU A 169 -1.11 12.79 15.40
C GLU A 169 -0.62 12.21 16.75
N ASN A 170 0.06 11.06 16.71
CA ASN A 170 0.55 10.39 17.90
C ASN A 170 1.76 11.12 18.51
N PHE A 171 2.51 11.87 17.71
CA PHE A 171 3.69 12.65 18.10
C PHE A 171 3.54 14.12 17.66
N PRO A 172 2.59 14.86 18.26
CA PRO A 172 2.22 16.22 17.82
C PRO A 172 3.31 17.28 18.04
N ASP A 173 4.32 16.95 18.79
CA ASP A 173 5.50 17.78 19.12
C ASP A 173 6.68 17.55 18.17
N LEU A 174 6.53 16.67 17.18
CA LEU A 174 7.51 16.41 16.13
C LEU A 174 7.03 16.95 14.78
N TYR A 175 7.98 17.34 13.94
CA TYR A 175 7.76 17.67 12.54
C TYR A 175 8.18 16.49 11.68
N PHE A 176 7.46 16.24 10.59
CA PHE A 176 7.67 15.11 9.69
C PHE A 176 7.83 15.62 8.25
N GLU A 177 8.88 15.21 7.60
CA GLU A 177 9.08 15.37 6.17
C GLU A 177 9.05 14.01 5.49
N TYR A 178 8.19 13.83 4.52
CA TYR A 178 7.94 12.57 3.83
C TYR A 178 8.14 12.74 2.33
N CYS A 179 9.18 12.11 1.78
CA CYS A 179 9.48 12.10 0.35
C CYS A 179 9.23 10.71 -0.22
N TRP A 180 8.86 10.64 -1.51
CA TRP A 180 8.66 9.38 -2.20
C TRP A 180 9.03 9.48 -3.69
N ALA A 181 9.45 8.35 -4.29
CA ALA A 181 9.69 8.19 -5.72
C ALA A 181 9.41 6.75 -6.17
N ASP A 182 8.72 6.58 -7.29
CA ASP A 182 8.53 5.29 -7.96
C ASP A 182 9.84 4.77 -8.54
N GLU A 183 9.97 3.45 -8.71
CA GLU A 183 11.10 2.84 -9.43
C GLU A 183 11.16 3.23 -10.90
N ASP A 184 10.05 3.74 -11.46
CA ASP A 184 10.01 4.37 -12.77
C ASP A 184 10.43 5.83 -12.61
N LEU A 185 11.72 6.10 -12.85
CA LEU A 185 12.39 7.37 -12.55
C LEU A 185 11.66 8.60 -13.11
N GLY A 186 11.47 9.59 -12.25
CA GLY A 186 10.80 10.83 -12.58
C GLY A 186 9.28 10.73 -12.68
N VAL A 187 8.68 9.59 -12.29
CA VAL A 187 7.22 9.38 -12.24
C VAL A 187 6.79 9.14 -10.81
N ASN A 188 5.60 9.64 -10.42
CA ASN A 188 5.03 9.46 -9.08
C ASN A 188 6.03 9.86 -7.97
N VAL A 189 6.60 11.06 -8.10
CA VAL A 189 7.58 11.64 -7.18
C VAL A 189 6.96 12.82 -6.46
N GLY A 190 7.29 13.01 -5.19
CA GLY A 190 6.82 14.17 -4.45
C GLY A 190 7.25 14.17 -2.99
N MET A 191 6.75 15.17 -2.27
CA MET A 191 7.00 15.34 -0.85
C MET A 191 5.75 15.86 -0.12
N ALA A 192 5.69 15.56 1.17
CA ALA A 192 4.67 16.08 2.07
C ALA A 192 5.26 16.36 3.45
N GLU A 193 4.67 17.33 4.15
CA GLU A 193 5.05 17.70 5.50
C GLU A 193 3.85 17.56 6.44
N PHE A 194 4.12 17.19 7.69
CA PHE A 194 3.07 17.02 8.69
C PHE A 194 3.47 17.60 10.02
N GLU A 195 2.52 18.27 10.66
CA GLU A 195 2.61 18.76 12.03
C GLU A 195 1.29 18.45 12.76
N ASN A 196 1.37 17.85 13.93
CA ASN A 196 0.20 17.58 14.79
C ASN A 196 -0.97 16.90 14.06
N GLY A 197 -0.67 15.94 13.16
CA GLY A 197 -1.65 15.23 12.37
C GLY A 197 -2.23 15.99 11.18
N GLU A 198 -1.81 17.23 10.96
CA GLU A 198 -2.21 18.02 9.80
C GLU A 198 -1.16 17.93 8.69
N VAL A 199 -1.61 17.83 7.44
CA VAL A 199 -0.75 17.94 6.26
C VAL A 199 -0.52 19.43 6.03
N THR A 200 0.70 19.91 6.28
CA THR A 200 1.07 21.31 6.12
C THR A 200 1.57 21.63 4.71
N PHE A 201 2.10 20.62 4.04
CA PHE A 201 2.54 20.69 2.65
C PHE A 201 2.28 19.33 1.95
N ASP A 202 1.88 19.34 0.68
CA ASP A 202 1.71 18.14 -0.15
C ASP A 202 1.89 18.50 -1.63
N GLU A 203 2.96 18.04 -2.24
CA GLU A 203 3.28 18.31 -3.64
C GLU A 203 3.67 17.04 -4.39
N PHE A 204 3.05 16.85 -5.56
CA PHE A 204 3.54 15.94 -6.58
C PHE A 204 4.33 16.74 -7.61
N TYR A 205 5.55 16.35 -7.86
CA TYR A 205 6.33 16.95 -8.93
C TYR A 205 5.79 16.55 -10.30
N SER A 206 5.88 17.48 -11.25
CA SER A 206 5.49 17.18 -12.63
C SER A 206 6.33 16.01 -13.16
N ALA A 207 5.68 15.02 -13.76
CA ALA A 207 6.38 13.85 -14.28
C ALA A 207 7.50 14.28 -15.25
N HIS A 208 8.67 13.68 -15.08
CA HIS A 208 9.89 13.95 -15.85
C HIS A 208 10.42 15.38 -15.74
N SER A 209 10.01 16.15 -14.71
CA SER A 209 10.64 17.42 -14.40
C SER A 209 12.04 17.21 -13.81
N TYR A 210 12.84 18.28 -13.81
CA TYR A 210 14.16 18.27 -13.16
C TYR A 210 14.06 17.81 -11.70
N ASP A 211 13.17 18.44 -10.92
CA ASP A 211 13.00 18.15 -9.49
C ASP A 211 12.53 16.70 -9.26
N ALA A 212 11.69 16.14 -10.17
CA ALA A 212 11.25 14.76 -10.07
C ALA A 212 12.41 13.77 -10.30
N TYR A 213 13.31 14.05 -11.25
CA TYR A 213 14.47 13.20 -11.48
C TYR A 213 15.49 13.30 -10.34
N GLU A 214 15.79 14.52 -9.86
CA GLU A 214 16.74 14.73 -8.77
C GLU A 214 16.30 14.02 -7.48
N LEU A 215 15.05 14.24 -7.06
CA LEU A 215 14.53 13.59 -5.86
C LEU A 215 14.47 12.05 -6.02
N ALA A 216 14.09 11.55 -7.22
CA ALA A 216 14.08 10.11 -7.46
C ALA A 216 15.51 9.53 -7.41
N ALA A 217 16.49 10.21 -8.00
CA ALA A 217 17.88 9.78 -7.98
C ALA A 217 18.45 9.74 -6.57
N ASP A 218 18.15 10.75 -5.74
CA ASP A 218 18.56 10.82 -4.35
C ASP A 218 17.93 9.68 -3.52
N LEU A 219 16.63 9.46 -3.65
CA LEU A 219 15.91 8.41 -2.90
C LEU A 219 16.37 6.98 -3.30
N TRP A 220 16.67 6.75 -4.57
CA TRP A 220 17.10 5.45 -5.05
C TRP A 220 18.63 5.24 -5.02
N ASP A 221 19.39 6.25 -4.57
CA ASP A 221 20.88 6.26 -4.54
C ASP A 221 21.48 5.88 -5.91
N ILE A 222 21.02 6.57 -6.96
CA ILE A 222 21.47 6.32 -8.34
C ILE A 222 22.09 7.57 -8.97
N ASP A 223 23.07 7.36 -9.83
CA ASP A 223 23.61 8.41 -10.70
C ASP A 223 22.84 8.42 -12.03
N LEU A 224 22.11 9.51 -12.28
CA LEU A 224 21.32 9.68 -13.51
C LEU A 224 22.15 9.54 -14.77
N ALA A 225 23.42 10.01 -14.76
CA ALA A 225 24.29 9.94 -15.92
C ALA A 225 24.74 8.49 -16.20
N GLU A 226 24.97 7.68 -15.15
CA GLU A 226 25.28 6.26 -15.29
C GLU A 226 24.09 5.47 -15.83
N GLU A 227 22.86 5.86 -15.45
CA GLU A 227 21.60 5.28 -15.95
C GLU A 227 21.22 5.77 -17.36
N GLY A 228 22.03 6.64 -17.97
CA GLY A 228 21.80 7.13 -19.33
C GLY A 228 20.92 8.36 -19.45
N PHE A 229 20.70 9.08 -18.35
CA PHE A 229 20.01 10.36 -18.38
C PHE A 229 21.01 11.50 -18.58
N VAL A 230 20.73 12.39 -19.53
CA VAL A 230 21.59 13.54 -19.86
C VAL A 230 20.79 14.82 -19.71
N PHE A 231 21.32 15.76 -18.90
CA PHE A 231 20.67 17.04 -18.71
C PHE A 231 20.55 17.83 -20.03
N ASN A 232 19.35 18.32 -20.32
CA ASN A 232 19.02 19.10 -21.50
C ASN A 232 18.73 20.56 -21.07
N GLU A 233 19.63 21.47 -21.49
CA GLU A 233 19.55 22.90 -21.18
C GLU A 233 18.30 23.59 -21.77
N GLU A 234 17.76 23.09 -22.90
CA GLU A 234 16.60 23.67 -23.56
C GLU A 234 15.30 23.37 -22.78
N THR A 235 15.13 22.11 -22.36
CA THR A 235 13.97 21.67 -21.60
C THR A 235 14.13 21.91 -20.09
N ARG A 236 15.36 22.14 -19.63
CA ARG A 236 15.75 22.21 -18.22
C ARG A 236 15.33 20.95 -17.43
N SER A 237 15.50 19.80 -18.06
CA SER A 237 15.23 18.48 -17.48
C SER A 237 16.17 17.46 -18.09
N TYR A 238 15.94 16.17 -17.86
CA TYR A 238 16.76 15.09 -18.35
C TYR A 238 16.12 14.38 -19.55
N ASP A 239 16.95 14.07 -20.56
CA ASP A 239 16.60 13.19 -21.68
C ASP A 239 17.24 11.82 -21.46
N TYR A 240 16.47 10.75 -21.61
CA TYR A 240 17.00 9.40 -21.58
C TYR A 240 17.74 9.09 -22.90
N ARG A 241 19.02 8.79 -22.80
CA ARG A 241 19.91 8.37 -23.91
C ARG A 241 20.61 7.09 -23.47
N PRO A 242 20.06 5.92 -23.82
CA PRO A 242 20.68 4.67 -23.43
C PRO A 242 22.13 4.62 -23.92
N ASN A 243 23.04 4.22 -23.04
CA ASN A 243 24.43 4.03 -23.38
C ASN A 243 24.52 3.09 -24.58
N GLU A 244 25.13 3.51 -25.66
CA GLU A 244 25.40 2.62 -26.79
C GLU A 244 26.22 1.42 -26.30
N PRO A 245 25.87 0.18 -26.69
CA PRO A 245 26.66 -0.98 -26.28
C PRO A 245 28.09 -0.75 -26.72
N ASP A 246 29.05 -0.89 -25.83
CA ASP A 246 30.47 -0.79 -26.08
C ASP A 246 30.84 -1.70 -27.27
N GLU A 247 30.93 -1.13 -28.46
CA GLU A 247 31.49 -1.77 -29.65
C GLU A 247 33.01 -1.90 -29.50
N SER A 248 33.46 -2.56 -28.44
CA SER A 248 34.84 -3.02 -28.35
C SER A 248 35.10 -3.96 -29.54
N PRO A 249 36.03 -3.68 -30.43
CA PRO A 249 36.29 -4.52 -31.58
C PRO A 249 36.69 -5.92 -31.07
N LYS A 250 35.95 -6.94 -31.50
CA LYS A 250 36.37 -8.33 -31.33
C LYS A 250 37.73 -8.47 -32.01
N MET A 251 38.79 -8.59 -31.23
CA MET A 251 40.10 -8.97 -31.76
C MET A 251 39.97 -10.37 -32.37
N GLU A 252 40.23 -10.44 -33.67
CA GLU A 252 40.38 -11.69 -34.42
C GLU A 252 41.60 -12.48 -33.97
#